data_e8b11eb1c4cf1e6162e83d46d333f85c
#
_entry.id   e8b11eb1c4cf1e6162e83d46d333f85c
#
_cell.length_a   1.000
_cell.length_b   1.000
_cell.length_c   1.000
_cell.angle_alpha   90.00
_cell.angle_beta   90.00
_cell.angle_gamma   90.00
#
_symmetry.space_group_name_H-M   'P 1'
#
loop_
_entity.id
_entity.type
_entity.pdbx_description
1 polymer ?
#
loop_
_entity_poly.entity_id
_entity_poly.type
_entity_poly.pdbx_seq_one_letter_code
_entity_poly.pdbx_strand_id
1 'polypeptide(L)'
;MFQDIGLMILSIIILIMISVPPILFLVWYIFDKRQSQHSVLRNFPILGRVRYFLEMLGPELRQYMFDSDDEGKPFSRSDFSNIVVQGKYLKTVIAFGSKRDFDKPGYYIRNSMFPKQKEEMKVVIDPKIKTKRYVGTEGLFSRKEHLEEVDVSPWTLPDKDAIIIGPNCKEPWNVRGPVGMSAMSFGALGENAISSISYGLGMATGSWVHTGEGGLAPYHTIGGGDVIMQIGSGIFGVRNEDGTFSWEKFKEKAENPQLRAFEIKLAQGAKIRGGHVE
;
A
#
# COMPACT_ATOMS: atom_id res chain seq x y z
N MET A 1 -20.77 -55.20 -21.95
CA MET A 1 -20.05 -54.18 -22.74
C MET A 1 -19.82 -52.85 -22.01
N PHE A 2 -20.86 -52.09 -21.56
CA PHE A 2 -20.62 -50.86 -20.83
C PHE A 2 -19.99 -51.03 -19.43
N GLN A 3 -20.36 -52.08 -18.69
CA GLN A 3 -19.76 -52.42 -17.41
C GLN A 3 -18.30 -52.83 -17.54
N ASP A 4 -17.94 -53.60 -18.54
CA ASP A 4 -16.58 -54.06 -18.79
C ASP A 4 -15.65 -52.87 -19.17
N ILE A 5 -16.18 -51.89 -19.93
CA ILE A 5 -15.45 -50.68 -20.25
C ILE A 5 -15.21 -49.82 -18.98
N GLY A 6 -16.22 -49.72 -18.09
CA GLY A 6 -16.09 -49.00 -16.84
C GLY A 6 -15.04 -49.62 -15.91
N LEU A 7 -15.02 -50.95 -15.78
CA LEU A 7 -14.02 -51.69 -15.00
C LEU A 7 -12.60 -51.54 -15.58
N MET A 8 -12.49 -51.53 -16.90
CA MET A 8 -11.21 -51.34 -17.58
C MET A 8 -10.67 -49.91 -17.33
N ILE A 9 -11.50 -48.89 -17.42
CA ILE A 9 -11.10 -47.50 -17.13
C ILE A 9 -10.68 -47.37 -15.67
N LEU A 10 -11.45 -47.94 -14.74
CA LEU A 10 -11.13 -47.90 -13.33
C LEU A 10 -9.80 -48.56 -13.02
N SER A 11 -9.55 -49.74 -13.62
CA SER A 11 -8.27 -50.47 -13.44
C SER A 11 -7.06 -49.70 -14.00
N ILE A 12 -7.23 -49.00 -15.14
CA ILE A 12 -6.18 -48.13 -15.69
C ILE A 12 -5.92 -46.95 -14.74
N ILE A 13 -6.95 -46.30 -14.23
CA ILE A 13 -6.79 -45.18 -13.26
C ILE A 13 -6.05 -45.67 -12.01
N ILE A 14 -6.43 -46.80 -11.46
CA ILE A 14 -5.76 -47.39 -10.28
C ILE A 14 -4.31 -47.70 -10.62
N LEU A 15 -4.01 -48.29 -11.75
CA LEU A 15 -2.65 -48.58 -12.18
C LEU A 15 -1.82 -47.30 -12.31
N ILE A 16 -2.36 -46.25 -12.89
CA ILE A 16 -1.70 -44.93 -12.96
C ILE A 16 -1.47 -44.36 -11.59
N MET A 17 -2.47 -44.38 -10.71
CA MET A 17 -2.33 -43.87 -9.33
C MET A 17 -1.28 -44.61 -8.52
N ILE A 18 -1.10 -45.91 -8.75
CA ILE A 18 -0.09 -46.72 -8.03
C ILE A 18 1.30 -46.56 -8.67
N SER A 19 1.42 -46.47 -10.00
CA SER A 19 2.71 -46.49 -10.69
C SER A 19 3.37 -45.11 -10.82
N VAL A 20 2.58 -44.05 -11.03
CA VAL A 20 3.14 -42.70 -11.28
C VAL A 20 3.89 -42.11 -10.08
N PRO A 21 3.39 -42.18 -8.83
CA PRO A 21 4.13 -41.62 -7.69
C PRO A 21 5.51 -42.25 -7.48
N PRO A 22 5.67 -43.59 -7.44
CA PRO A 22 7.00 -44.16 -7.31
C PRO A 22 7.97 -43.80 -8.41
N ILE A 23 7.48 -43.70 -9.64
CA ILE A 23 8.30 -43.27 -10.80
C ILE A 23 8.76 -41.82 -10.60
N LEU A 24 7.86 -40.92 -10.22
CA LEU A 24 8.20 -39.52 -9.94
C LEU A 24 9.21 -39.39 -8.80
N PHE A 25 9.04 -40.16 -7.72
CA PHE A 25 10.00 -40.19 -6.62
C PHE A 25 11.37 -40.67 -7.07
N LEU A 26 11.43 -41.68 -7.92
CA LEU A 26 12.69 -42.18 -8.45
C LEU A 26 13.37 -41.16 -9.35
N VAL A 27 12.60 -40.51 -10.22
CA VAL A 27 13.12 -39.44 -11.10
C VAL A 27 13.67 -38.28 -10.25
N TRP A 28 12.93 -37.83 -9.24
CA TRP A 28 13.38 -36.76 -8.32
C TRP A 28 14.62 -37.18 -7.54
N TYR A 29 14.67 -38.42 -7.06
CA TYR A 29 15.83 -38.95 -6.34
C TYR A 29 17.09 -38.90 -7.22
N ILE A 30 17.00 -39.39 -8.46
CA ILE A 30 18.12 -39.39 -9.42
C ILE A 30 18.55 -37.97 -9.75
N PHE A 31 17.57 -37.07 -9.98
CA PHE A 31 17.85 -35.69 -10.27
C PHE A 31 18.56 -34.98 -9.11
N ASP A 32 18.05 -35.14 -7.89
CA ASP A 32 18.63 -34.53 -6.70
C ASP A 32 20.05 -35.04 -6.42
N LYS A 33 20.32 -36.33 -6.66
CA LYS A 33 21.65 -36.91 -6.50
C LYS A 33 22.66 -36.41 -7.53
N ARG A 34 22.23 -36.14 -8.75
CA ARG A 34 23.12 -35.78 -9.87
C ARG A 34 23.40 -34.27 -9.95
N GLN A 35 22.51 -33.43 -9.43
CA GLN A 35 22.70 -31.98 -9.47
C GLN A 35 23.84 -31.57 -8.51
N SER A 36 24.53 -30.46 -8.81
CA SER A 36 25.63 -29.91 -8.02
C SER A 36 25.31 -28.62 -7.30
N GLN A 37 24.17 -27.98 -7.63
CA GLN A 37 23.81 -26.64 -7.15
C GLN A 37 23.43 -26.61 -5.66
N HIS A 38 22.73 -27.65 -5.18
CA HIS A 38 22.21 -27.72 -3.81
C HIS A 38 22.77 -28.94 -3.07
N SER A 39 23.72 -28.69 -2.17
CA SER A 39 24.34 -29.77 -1.37
C SER A 39 23.32 -30.52 -0.49
N VAL A 40 22.32 -29.80 0.04
CA VAL A 40 21.26 -30.41 0.87
C VAL A 40 20.43 -31.40 0.06
N LEU A 41 20.00 -31.04 -1.16
CA LEU A 41 19.25 -31.96 -2.03
C LEU A 41 20.09 -33.18 -2.43
N ARG A 42 21.38 -32.98 -2.73
CA ARG A 42 22.28 -34.09 -3.09
C ARG A 42 22.50 -35.06 -1.94
N ASN A 43 22.62 -34.57 -0.70
CA ASN A 43 22.84 -35.40 0.47
C ASN A 43 21.54 -36.04 0.97
N PHE A 44 20.43 -35.31 0.90
CA PHE A 44 19.10 -35.73 1.36
C PHE A 44 18.07 -35.56 0.22
N PRO A 45 18.12 -36.40 -0.82
CA PRO A 45 17.15 -36.34 -1.92
C PRO A 45 15.72 -36.43 -1.39
N ILE A 46 14.81 -35.73 -2.04
CA ILE A 46 13.38 -35.65 -1.68
C ILE A 46 13.15 -34.93 -0.34
N LEU A 47 13.78 -35.37 0.77
CA LEU A 47 13.64 -34.71 2.08
C LEU A 47 14.11 -33.26 2.07
N GLY A 48 15.18 -32.95 1.32
CA GLY A 48 15.63 -31.59 1.13
C GLY A 48 14.58 -30.71 0.43
N ARG A 49 13.75 -31.26 -0.46
CA ARG A 49 12.63 -30.54 -1.09
C ARG A 49 11.56 -30.13 -0.09
N VAL A 50 11.23 -31.01 0.85
CA VAL A 50 10.29 -30.70 1.95
C VAL A 50 10.84 -29.56 2.79
N ARG A 51 12.13 -29.57 3.10
CA ARG A 51 12.76 -28.47 3.81
C ARG A 51 12.62 -27.15 3.05
N TYR A 52 12.98 -27.10 1.78
CA TYR A 52 12.87 -25.87 0.97
C TYR A 52 11.41 -25.41 0.82
N PHE A 53 10.47 -26.33 0.72
CA PHE A 53 9.05 -26.01 0.72
C PHE A 53 8.63 -25.35 2.04
N LEU A 54 9.05 -25.88 3.19
CA LEU A 54 8.78 -25.27 4.49
C LEU A 54 9.50 -23.93 4.68
N GLU A 55 10.72 -23.77 4.14
CA GLU A 55 11.43 -22.49 4.15
C GLU A 55 10.71 -21.43 3.30
N MET A 56 10.12 -21.82 2.18
CA MET A 56 9.31 -20.94 1.33
C MET A 56 8.03 -20.51 2.02
N LEU A 57 7.34 -21.41 2.73
CA LEU A 57 6.12 -21.12 3.50
C LEU A 57 6.41 -20.40 4.82
N GLY A 58 7.65 -20.41 5.29
CA GLY A 58 8.02 -19.89 6.60
C GLY A 58 7.63 -18.43 6.85
N PRO A 59 7.86 -17.50 5.88
CA PRO A 59 7.46 -16.11 6.04
C PRO A 59 5.95 -15.94 6.24
N GLU A 60 5.15 -16.61 5.42
CA GLU A 60 3.69 -16.57 5.51
C GLU A 60 3.18 -17.18 6.81
N LEU A 61 3.72 -18.35 7.19
CA LEU A 61 3.34 -19.01 8.45
C LEU A 61 3.68 -18.12 9.66
N ARG A 62 4.85 -17.46 9.66
CA ARG A 62 5.19 -16.51 10.73
C ARG A 62 4.21 -15.37 10.77
N GLN A 63 3.98 -14.73 9.63
CA GLN A 63 3.12 -13.55 9.53
C GLN A 63 1.67 -13.82 9.97
N TYR A 64 1.12 -15.00 9.63
CA TYR A 64 -0.30 -15.28 9.84
C TYR A 64 -0.59 -16.16 11.07
N MET A 65 0.39 -16.92 11.56
CA MET A 65 0.16 -17.92 12.61
C MET A 65 1.01 -17.72 13.86
N PHE A 66 2.24 -17.22 13.74
CA PHE A 66 3.19 -17.24 14.84
C PHE A 66 3.55 -15.85 15.36
N ASP A 67 3.56 -14.81 14.52
CA ASP A 67 3.82 -13.46 14.97
C ASP A 67 2.65 -12.95 15.79
N SER A 68 2.92 -12.29 16.92
CA SER A 68 1.89 -11.62 17.68
C SER A 68 1.36 -10.40 16.91
N ASP A 69 0.13 -9.99 17.21
CA ASP A 69 -0.54 -8.88 16.52
C ASP A 69 0.21 -7.55 16.62
N ASP A 70 1.16 -7.41 17.54
CA ASP A 70 1.89 -6.17 17.81
C ASP A 70 3.40 -6.22 17.47
N GLU A 71 3.92 -7.35 16.96
CA GLU A 71 5.37 -7.53 16.71
C GLU A 71 5.83 -7.16 15.32
N GLY A 72 4.95 -7.13 14.33
CA GLY A 72 5.28 -6.77 12.95
C GLY A 72 5.86 -5.38 12.81
N LYS A 73 6.83 -5.20 11.93
CA LYS A 73 7.46 -3.90 11.62
C LYS A 73 7.53 -3.71 10.10
N PRO A 74 7.38 -2.48 9.58
CA PRO A 74 7.21 -1.19 10.26
C PRO A 74 5.84 -0.97 10.90
N PHE A 75 4.82 -1.74 10.50
CA PHE A 75 3.47 -1.72 11.05
C PHE A 75 3.12 -3.10 11.58
N SER A 76 2.50 -3.13 12.74
CA SER A 76 1.98 -4.35 13.32
C SER A 76 0.70 -4.82 12.59
N ARG A 77 0.31 -6.07 12.78
CA ARG A 77 -0.95 -6.59 12.27
C ARG A 77 -2.14 -5.85 12.87
N SER A 78 -2.03 -5.44 14.13
CA SER A 78 -3.01 -4.62 14.81
C SER A 78 -3.18 -3.26 14.14
N ASP A 79 -2.08 -2.57 13.80
CA ASP A 79 -2.12 -1.29 13.09
C ASP A 79 -2.76 -1.43 11.71
N PHE A 80 -2.35 -2.44 10.94
CA PHE A 80 -2.92 -2.74 9.63
C PHE A 80 -4.43 -3.01 9.73
N SER A 81 -4.84 -3.86 10.67
CA SER A 81 -6.25 -4.20 10.88
C SER A 81 -7.08 -2.97 11.22
N ASN A 82 -6.56 -2.08 12.08
CA ASN A 82 -7.22 -0.84 12.45
C ASN A 82 -7.42 0.09 11.25
N ILE A 83 -6.40 0.23 10.40
CA ILE A 83 -6.48 1.06 9.18
C ILE A 83 -7.54 0.48 8.22
N VAL A 84 -7.54 -0.83 8.00
CA VAL A 84 -8.51 -1.50 7.12
C VAL A 84 -9.93 -1.36 7.64
N VAL A 85 -10.14 -1.53 8.95
CA VAL A 85 -11.48 -1.40 9.57
C VAL A 85 -12.02 0.01 9.41
N GLN A 86 -11.19 1.03 9.59
CA GLN A 86 -11.58 2.42 9.39
C GLN A 86 -11.80 2.77 7.91
N GLY A 87 -10.87 2.40 7.03
CA GLY A 87 -10.95 2.75 5.61
C GLY A 87 -12.00 1.99 4.82
N LYS A 88 -12.15 0.68 5.09
CA LYS A 88 -13.03 -0.20 4.33
C LYS A 88 -14.46 -0.22 4.85
N TYR A 89 -14.61 -0.21 6.18
CA TYR A 89 -15.92 -0.36 6.83
C TYR A 89 -16.42 0.92 7.49
N LEU A 90 -15.62 1.99 7.51
CA LEU A 90 -15.89 3.26 8.18
C LEU A 90 -16.31 3.08 9.66
N LYS A 91 -15.74 2.06 10.31
CA LYS A 91 -15.98 1.79 11.73
C LYS A 91 -15.00 2.58 12.58
N THR A 92 -15.49 3.08 13.71
CA THR A 92 -14.61 3.65 14.73
C THR A 92 -13.83 2.54 15.42
N VAL A 93 -12.54 2.78 15.64
CA VAL A 93 -11.69 1.88 16.41
C VAL A 93 -11.65 2.36 17.85
N ILE A 94 -11.96 1.46 18.78
CA ILE A 94 -11.85 1.72 20.20
C ILE A 94 -10.48 1.19 20.65
N ALA A 95 -9.65 2.10 21.18
CA ALA A 95 -8.39 1.72 21.79
C ALA A 95 -8.65 1.02 23.13
N PHE A 96 -8.13 -0.17 23.31
CA PHE A 96 -8.24 -0.94 24.55
C PHE A 96 -6.84 -1.38 25.02
N GLY A 97 -6.20 -0.50 25.76
CA GLY A 97 -4.86 -0.73 26.26
C GLY A 97 -3.76 -0.44 25.23
N SER A 98 -2.53 -0.56 25.66
CA SER A 98 -1.33 -0.39 24.82
C SER A 98 -0.21 -1.23 25.39
N LYS A 99 0.59 -1.86 24.53
CA LYS A 99 1.87 -2.50 24.89
C LYS A 99 3.03 -1.50 24.98
N ARG A 100 2.77 -0.23 24.68
CA ARG A 100 3.80 0.80 24.79
C ARG A 100 4.23 0.96 26.25
N ASP A 101 5.52 0.87 26.49
CA ASP A 101 6.13 1.20 27.76
C ASP A 101 6.27 2.71 27.85
N PHE A 102 5.42 3.36 28.67
CA PHE A 102 5.41 4.81 28.84
C PHE A 102 6.52 5.33 29.75
N ASP A 103 7.22 4.45 30.44
CA ASP A 103 8.39 4.80 31.27
C ASP A 103 9.67 4.93 30.43
N LYS A 104 9.67 4.42 29.20
CA LYS A 104 10.77 4.63 28.27
C LYS A 104 10.77 6.02 27.65
N PRO A 105 11.94 6.61 27.38
CA PRO A 105 12.03 7.89 26.66
C PRO A 105 11.26 7.85 25.34
N GLY A 106 10.49 8.91 25.06
CA GLY A 106 9.71 9.03 23.84
C GLY A 106 8.67 10.15 23.92
N TYR A 107 7.98 10.35 22.81
CA TYR A 107 6.93 11.36 22.71
C TYR A 107 5.56 10.67 22.59
N TYR A 108 4.56 11.25 23.24
CA TYR A 108 3.15 10.87 23.06
C TYR A 108 2.24 12.08 23.25
N ILE A 109 1.08 12.03 22.60
CA ILE A 109 0.06 13.07 22.73
C ILE A 109 -0.89 12.65 23.83
N ARG A 110 -1.10 13.54 24.79
CA ARG A 110 -2.12 13.38 25.85
C ARG A 110 -3.34 14.20 25.50
N ASN A 111 -4.51 13.66 25.81
CA ASN A 111 -5.74 14.45 25.79
C ASN A 111 -5.66 15.56 26.82
N SER A 112 -6.35 16.67 26.55
CA SER A 112 -6.62 17.68 27.58
C SER A 112 -7.52 17.06 28.67
N MET A 113 -7.53 17.67 29.84
CA MET A 113 -8.42 17.23 30.94
C MET A 113 -9.89 17.28 30.51
N PHE A 114 -10.25 18.27 29.69
CA PHE A 114 -11.58 18.46 29.11
C PHE A 114 -11.43 18.55 27.59
N PRO A 115 -11.35 17.41 26.87
CA PRO A 115 -11.19 17.41 25.42
C PRO A 115 -12.48 17.93 24.77
N LYS A 116 -12.32 18.76 23.74
CA LYS A 116 -13.46 19.18 22.93
C LYS A 116 -14.12 17.97 22.27
N GLN A 117 -15.43 17.95 22.36
CA GLN A 117 -16.22 16.97 21.63
C GLN A 117 -16.22 17.29 20.13
N LYS A 118 -16.58 16.31 19.33
CA LYS A 118 -16.58 16.40 17.87
C LYS A 118 -17.43 17.57 17.37
N GLU A 119 -18.55 17.81 18.00
CA GLU A 119 -19.51 18.87 17.69
C GLU A 119 -19.01 20.27 18.07
N GLU A 120 -18.06 20.36 19.00
CA GLU A 120 -17.45 21.62 19.44
C GLU A 120 -16.25 22.04 18.59
N MET A 121 -15.81 21.17 17.69
CA MET A 121 -14.68 21.46 16.81
C MET A 121 -15.10 22.43 15.70
N LYS A 122 -14.32 23.50 15.53
CA LYS A 122 -14.52 24.49 14.46
C LYS A 122 -13.96 23.98 13.13
N VAL A 123 -14.58 22.94 12.60
CA VAL A 123 -14.20 22.32 11.32
C VAL A 123 -15.39 22.38 10.36
N VAL A 124 -15.08 22.32 9.09
CA VAL A 124 -16.08 22.24 8.02
C VAL A 124 -16.56 20.79 7.92
N ILE A 125 -17.85 20.59 8.06
CA ILE A 125 -18.50 19.28 8.03
C ILE A 125 -19.44 19.11 6.83
N ASP A 126 -19.63 20.15 6.06
CA ASP A 126 -20.44 20.20 4.82
C ASP A 126 -19.65 20.86 3.67
N PRO A 127 -19.94 20.57 2.41
CA PRO A 127 -20.86 19.50 1.96
C PRO A 127 -20.34 18.10 2.30
N LYS A 128 -21.26 17.16 2.47
CA LYS A 128 -20.92 15.75 2.69
C LYS A 128 -20.25 15.17 1.47
N ILE A 129 -19.27 14.30 1.73
CA ILE A 129 -18.56 13.52 0.71
C ILE A 129 -19.28 12.21 0.52
N LYS A 130 -19.75 11.92 -0.68
CA LYS A 130 -20.31 10.63 -1.05
C LYS A 130 -19.22 9.61 -1.25
N THR A 131 -19.26 8.53 -0.51
CA THR A 131 -18.31 7.43 -0.63
C THR A 131 -19.03 6.08 -0.47
N LYS A 132 -18.29 5.00 -0.58
CA LYS A 132 -18.82 3.65 -0.42
C LYS A 132 -18.14 2.95 0.73
N ARG A 133 -18.93 2.23 1.54
CA ARG A 133 -18.40 1.35 2.56
C ARG A 133 -18.80 -0.09 2.30
N TYR A 134 -17.99 -1.03 2.72
CA TYR A 134 -18.38 -2.43 2.73
C TYR A 134 -19.29 -2.72 3.92
N VAL A 135 -20.38 -3.45 3.66
CA VAL A 135 -21.32 -3.91 4.68
C VAL A 135 -21.08 -5.39 4.95
N GLY A 136 -20.63 -5.70 6.15
CA GLY A 136 -20.32 -7.08 6.54
C GLY A 136 -18.86 -7.46 6.33
N THR A 137 -18.49 -8.61 6.87
CA THR A 137 -17.16 -9.20 6.70
C THR A 137 -17.19 -10.17 5.53
N GLU A 138 -16.10 -10.23 4.77
CA GLU A 138 -15.91 -11.23 3.73
C GLU A 138 -15.91 -12.63 4.36
N GLY A 139 -16.83 -13.48 3.92
CA GLY A 139 -16.82 -14.90 4.30
C GLY A 139 -15.76 -15.66 3.51
N LEU A 140 -15.21 -16.72 4.10
CA LEU A 140 -14.19 -17.56 3.47
C LEU A 140 -14.64 -18.11 2.10
N PHE A 141 -15.94 -18.38 1.94
CA PHE A 141 -16.54 -19.01 0.76
C PHE A 141 -17.50 -18.12 -0.02
N SER A 142 -17.78 -16.90 0.44
CA SER A 142 -18.66 -15.96 -0.24
C SER A 142 -18.03 -14.57 -0.31
N ARG A 143 -17.54 -14.22 -1.49
CA ARG A 143 -17.03 -12.88 -1.81
C ARG A 143 -18.14 -12.03 -2.46
N LYS A 144 -19.31 -11.96 -1.84
CA LYS A 144 -20.32 -11.01 -2.30
C LYS A 144 -19.96 -9.64 -1.75
N GLU A 145 -19.53 -8.77 -2.67
CA GLU A 145 -19.32 -7.36 -2.35
C GLU A 145 -20.66 -6.69 -2.09
N HIS A 146 -20.92 -6.36 -0.83
CA HIS A 146 -22.02 -5.48 -0.47
C HIS A 146 -21.44 -4.11 -0.17
N LEU A 147 -21.60 -3.20 -1.14
CA LEU A 147 -21.21 -1.81 -1.02
C LEU A 147 -22.46 -0.97 -0.74
N GLU A 148 -22.39 -0.11 0.25
CA GLU A 148 -23.41 0.86 0.59
C GLU A 148 -22.85 2.27 0.36
N GLU A 149 -23.62 3.13 -0.30
CA GLU A 149 -23.28 4.54 -0.40
C GLU A 149 -23.55 5.23 0.93
N VAL A 150 -22.60 6.02 1.40
CA VAL A 150 -22.68 6.76 2.66
C VAL A 150 -22.13 8.16 2.50
N ASP A 151 -22.68 9.07 3.27
CA ASP A 151 -22.23 10.44 3.35
C ASP A 151 -21.30 10.61 4.56
N VAL A 152 -20.08 11.10 4.31
CA VAL A 152 -19.07 11.40 5.36
C VAL A 152 -18.78 12.88 5.39
N SER A 153 -18.57 13.42 6.60
CA SER A 153 -18.15 14.81 6.77
C SER A 153 -16.70 14.99 6.35
N PRO A 154 -16.34 16.10 5.68
CA PRO A 154 -14.98 16.35 5.22
C PRO A 154 -13.96 16.59 6.34
N TRP A 155 -14.38 17.12 7.48
CA TRP A 155 -13.53 17.43 8.65
C TRP A 155 -12.30 18.26 8.30
N THR A 156 -12.45 19.27 7.44
CA THR A 156 -11.36 20.15 7.00
C THR A 156 -11.36 21.45 7.79
N LEU A 157 -10.23 22.15 7.78
CA LEU A 157 -10.13 23.50 8.35
C LEU A 157 -11.03 24.47 7.58
N PRO A 158 -11.66 25.44 8.26
CA PRO A 158 -12.31 26.57 7.56
C PRO A 158 -11.26 27.45 6.88
N ASP A 159 -11.65 28.20 5.87
CA ASP A 159 -10.72 29.01 5.06
C ASP A 159 -9.90 30.00 5.90
N LYS A 160 -10.48 30.57 6.94
CA LYS A 160 -9.79 31.49 7.86
C LYS A 160 -8.68 30.85 8.70
N ASP A 161 -8.74 29.53 8.89
CA ASP A 161 -7.80 28.74 9.69
C ASP A 161 -6.92 27.84 8.78
N ALA A 162 -7.10 27.95 7.46
CA ALA A 162 -6.31 27.20 6.48
C ALA A 162 -4.83 27.61 6.51
N ILE A 163 -3.97 26.66 6.25
CA ILE A 163 -2.53 26.92 6.10
C ILE A 163 -2.29 27.47 4.70
N ILE A 164 -1.75 28.68 4.61
CA ILE A 164 -1.46 29.31 3.33
C ILE A 164 -0.01 29.07 2.94
N ILE A 165 0.18 28.35 1.83
CA ILE A 165 1.50 28.16 1.21
C ILE A 165 1.65 29.16 0.08
N GLY A 166 2.79 29.88 0.07
CA GLY A 166 3.08 30.95 -0.91
C GLY A 166 2.14 32.16 -0.85
N PRO A 167 1.97 32.82 0.32
CA PRO A 167 1.01 33.91 0.48
C PRO A 167 1.28 35.07 -0.47
N ASN A 168 2.51 35.23 -0.96
CA ASN A 168 2.93 36.26 -1.90
C ASN A 168 2.97 35.79 -3.35
N CYS A 169 2.57 34.55 -3.63
CA CYS A 169 2.47 34.02 -4.98
C CYS A 169 1.23 34.59 -5.70
N LYS A 170 1.23 34.54 -7.03
CA LYS A 170 0.07 34.91 -7.84
C LYS A 170 -1.19 34.14 -7.47
N GLU A 171 -1.00 32.86 -7.13
CA GLU A 171 -2.05 31.92 -6.72
C GLU A 171 -1.64 31.22 -5.43
N PRO A 172 -1.88 31.81 -4.25
CA PRO A 172 -1.61 31.17 -2.98
C PRO A 172 -2.39 29.86 -2.84
N TRP A 173 -1.79 28.90 -2.15
CA TRP A 173 -2.44 27.62 -1.92
C TRP A 173 -2.94 27.49 -0.49
N ASN A 174 -4.25 27.33 -0.32
CA ASN A 174 -4.92 27.16 0.97
C ASN A 174 -5.06 25.67 1.28
N VAL A 175 -4.24 25.17 2.20
CA VAL A 175 -4.27 23.78 2.67
C VAL A 175 -5.25 23.68 3.82
N ARG A 176 -6.38 23.01 3.59
CA ARG A 176 -7.46 22.84 4.56
C ARG A 176 -7.44 21.47 5.24
N GLY A 177 -6.83 20.47 4.63
CA GLY A 177 -6.66 19.13 5.18
C GLY A 177 -5.29 18.97 5.86
N PRO A 178 -5.22 18.54 7.13
CA PRO A 178 -3.94 18.34 7.83
C PRO A 178 -3.22 17.04 7.41
N VAL A 179 -3.85 16.25 6.55
CA VAL A 179 -3.34 14.95 6.10
C VAL A 179 -3.29 14.93 4.58
N GLY A 180 -2.19 14.46 4.03
CA GLY A 180 -1.99 14.31 2.60
C GLY A 180 -1.11 13.10 2.28
N MET A 181 -0.92 12.86 1.00
CA MET A 181 -0.03 11.80 0.52
C MET A 181 1.42 12.20 0.76
N SER A 182 2.22 11.28 1.28
CA SER A 182 3.68 11.45 1.33
C SER A 182 4.30 11.23 -0.07
N ALA A 183 5.58 11.60 -0.22
CA ALA A 183 6.31 11.45 -1.49
C ALA A 183 6.38 9.98 -1.94
N MET A 184 5.57 9.62 -2.93
CA MET A 184 5.51 8.27 -3.50
C MET A 184 5.41 8.35 -5.02
N SER A 185 6.42 7.83 -5.73
CA SER A 185 6.46 7.91 -7.19
C SER A 185 5.56 6.88 -7.86
N PHE A 186 5.03 7.24 -9.03
CA PHE A 186 4.29 6.33 -9.90
C PHE A 186 5.09 5.07 -10.24
N GLY A 187 6.38 5.21 -10.55
CA GLY A 187 7.24 4.08 -10.87
C GLY A 187 7.43 3.07 -9.72
N ALA A 188 7.24 3.50 -8.47
CA ALA A 188 7.32 2.62 -7.31
C ALA A 188 5.99 1.94 -6.97
N LEU A 189 4.87 2.63 -7.11
CA LEU A 189 3.54 2.15 -6.69
C LEU A 189 2.70 1.58 -7.83
N GLY A 190 2.89 2.08 -9.06
CA GLY A 190 2.09 1.71 -10.21
C GLY A 190 0.73 2.45 -10.30
N GLU A 191 0.04 2.19 -11.42
CA GLU A 191 -1.19 2.88 -11.81
C GLU A 191 -2.32 2.75 -10.79
N ASN A 192 -2.63 1.52 -10.38
CA ASN A 192 -3.79 1.27 -9.52
C ASN A 192 -3.68 1.94 -8.16
N ALA A 193 -2.49 1.92 -7.56
CA ALA A 193 -2.26 2.53 -6.26
C ALA A 193 -2.33 4.05 -6.33
N ILE A 194 -1.62 4.67 -7.27
CA ILE A 194 -1.62 6.13 -7.43
C ILE A 194 -3.01 6.65 -7.80
N SER A 195 -3.71 5.99 -8.73
CA SER A 195 -5.08 6.38 -9.10
C SER A 195 -6.04 6.30 -7.92
N SER A 196 -5.99 5.22 -7.16
CA SER A 196 -6.86 5.05 -5.98
C SER A 196 -6.62 6.12 -4.93
N ILE A 197 -5.36 6.43 -4.64
CA ILE A 197 -4.98 7.51 -3.71
C ILE A 197 -5.43 8.87 -4.25
N SER A 198 -5.19 9.14 -5.55
CA SER A 198 -5.59 10.39 -6.20
C SER A 198 -7.11 10.63 -6.11
N TYR A 199 -7.91 9.61 -6.42
CA TYR A 199 -9.37 9.69 -6.27
C TYR A 199 -9.80 9.93 -4.82
N GLY A 200 -9.21 9.19 -3.87
CA GLY A 200 -9.53 9.34 -2.46
C GLY A 200 -9.21 10.74 -1.92
N LEU A 201 -8.05 11.29 -2.26
CA LEU A 201 -7.62 12.62 -1.84
C LEU A 201 -8.40 13.73 -2.56
N GLY A 202 -8.76 13.56 -3.84
CA GLY A 202 -9.64 14.46 -4.56
C GLY A 202 -11.02 14.55 -3.94
N MET A 203 -11.60 13.43 -3.53
CA MET A 203 -12.88 13.41 -2.80
C MET A 203 -12.76 14.05 -1.41
N ALA A 204 -11.64 13.86 -0.71
CA ALA A 204 -11.44 14.38 0.65
C ALA A 204 -11.37 15.90 0.72
N THR A 205 -11.19 16.60 -0.36
CA THR A 205 -11.08 18.05 -0.50
C THR A 205 -10.14 18.75 0.49
N GLY A 206 -9.26 19.61 -0.01
CA GLY A 206 -8.30 20.33 0.85
C GLY A 206 -7.07 19.52 1.29
N SER A 207 -6.94 18.29 0.81
CA SER A 207 -5.75 17.47 0.90
C SER A 207 -4.98 17.47 -0.42
N TRP A 208 -3.83 16.79 -0.48
CA TRP A 208 -2.97 16.82 -1.66
C TRP A 208 -2.44 15.43 -2.05
N VAL A 209 -2.18 15.27 -3.35
CA VAL A 209 -1.43 14.16 -3.92
C VAL A 209 0.03 14.59 -4.06
N HIS A 210 0.96 13.70 -3.81
CA HIS A 210 2.39 13.97 -3.91
C HIS A 210 3.05 13.05 -4.94
N THR A 211 3.76 13.62 -5.93
CA THR A 211 4.31 12.82 -7.03
C THR A 211 5.50 11.95 -6.65
N GLY A 212 6.17 12.24 -5.52
CA GLY A 212 7.52 11.75 -5.32
C GLY A 212 8.49 12.25 -6.40
N GLU A 213 9.72 11.77 -6.40
CA GLU A 213 10.79 12.24 -7.28
C GLU A 213 10.74 11.68 -8.73
N GLY A 214 9.74 10.90 -9.07
CA GLY A 214 9.60 10.27 -10.40
C GLY A 214 8.93 11.16 -11.47
N GLY A 215 8.61 12.41 -11.14
CA GLY A 215 7.89 13.33 -12.01
C GLY A 215 6.37 13.18 -11.94
N LEU A 216 5.67 14.04 -12.63
CA LEU A 216 4.21 14.08 -12.68
C LEU A 216 3.68 13.06 -13.70
N ALA A 217 2.98 12.05 -13.25
CA ALA A 217 2.25 11.10 -14.09
C ALA A 217 0.76 11.47 -14.15
N PRO A 218 0.03 11.13 -15.24
CA PRO A 218 -1.41 11.41 -15.37
C PRO A 218 -2.25 10.89 -14.20
N TYR A 219 -1.85 9.80 -13.62
CA TYR A 219 -2.54 9.17 -12.50
C TYR A 219 -2.51 9.96 -11.18
N HIS A 220 -1.59 10.93 -11.04
CA HIS A 220 -1.57 11.83 -9.89
C HIS A 220 -2.69 12.89 -9.95
N THR A 221 -3.16 13.23 -11.14
CA THR A 221 -4.15 14.29 -11.36
C THR A 221 -5.58 13.78 -11.59
N ILE A 222 -5.74 12.46 -11.80
CA ILE A 222 -7.01 11.85 -12.21
C ILE A 222 -8.15 12.07 -11.19
N GLY A 223 -7.84 12.19 -9.90
CA GLY A 223 -8.80 12.46 -8.84
C GLY A 223 -9.25 13.93 -8.71
N GLY A 224 -8.64 14.85 -9.46
CA GLY A 224 -9.00 16.27 -9.43
C GLY A 224 -8.53 17.05 -8.19
N GLY A 225 -7.75 16.43 -7.30
CA GLY A 225 -7.20 17.07 -6.10
C GLY A 225 -5.94 17.90 -6.38
N ASP A 226 -5.54 18.69 -5.38
CA ASP A 226 -4.28 19.45 -5.41
C ASP A 226 -3.06 18.51 -5.45
N VAL A 227 -2.00 18.92 -6.15
CA VAL A 227 -0.79 18.12 -6.35
C VAL A 227 0.45 18.89 -5.91
N ILE A 228 1.36 18.19 -5.22
CA ILE A 228 2.74 18.64 -4.99
C ILE A 228 3.66 17.82 -5.90
N MET A 229 4.49 18.49 -6.69
CA MET A 229 5.51 17.84 -7.51
C MET A 229 6.88 17.93 -6.84
N GLN A 230 7.48 16.79 -6.55
CA GLN A 230 8.83 16.73 -6.02
C GLN A 230 9.86 16.65 -7.14
N ILE A 231 10.91 17.47 -7.00
CA ILE A 231 12.08 17.48 -7.87
C ILE A 231 13.26 16.96 -7.03
N GLY A 232 13.71 15.76 -7.32
CA GLY A 232 14.87 15.14 -6.67
C GLY A 232 16.14 15.29 -7.52
N SER A 233 17.22 14.59 -7.12
CA SER A 233 18.53 14.64 -7.80
C SER A 233 18.45 14.21 -9.29
N GLY A 234 17.57 13.25 -9.63
CA GLY A 234 17.36 12.80 -11.01
C GLY A 234 16.55 13.76 -11.87
N ILE A 235 16.03 14.88 -11.31
CA ILE A 235 15.22 15.92 -11.96
C ILE A 235 14.17 15.40 -12.96
N PHE A 236 13.54 14.25 -12.62
CA PHE A 236 12.54 13.61 -13.48
C PHE A 236 11.34 14.51 -13.72
N GLY A 237 10.87 14.54 -14.97
CA GLY A 237 9.77 15.39 -15.41
C GLY A 237 10.16 16.80 -15.82
N VAL A 238 11.36 17.28 -15.41
CA VAL A 238 11.92 18.60 -15.76
C VAL A 238 13.35 18.49 -16.29
N ARG A 239 13.73 17.34 -16.82
CA ARG A 239 15.06 17.05 -17.36
C ARG A 239 15.08 17.06 -18.88
N ASN A 240 16.13 17.62 -19.47
CA ASN A 240 16.48 17.52 -20.89
C ASN A 240 17.08 16.14 -21.21
N GLU A 241 17.23 15.82 -22.49
CA GLU A 241 17.86 14.58 -22.94
C GLU A 241 19.34 14.48 -22.55
N ASP A 242 20.02 15.63 -22.46
CA ASP A 242 21.41 15.75 -22.03
C ASP A 242 21.59 15.67 -20.49
N GLY A 243 20.51 15.49 -19.75
CA GLY A 243 20.52 15.38 -18.30
C GLY A 243 20.41 16.72 -17.56
N THR A 244 20.42 17.85 -18.24
CA THR A 244 20.32 19.17 -17.61
C THR A 244 18.88 19.53 -17.25
N PHE A 245 18.69 20.51 -16.34
CA PHE A 245 17.38 21.02 -15.95
C PHE A 245 16.73 21.83 -17.08
N SER A 246 15.45 21.57 -17.35
CA SER A 246 14.68 22.27 -18.38
C SER A 246 13.71 23.28 -17.74
N TRP A 247 13.97 24.55 -17.95
CA TRP A 247 13.06 25.64 -17.54
C TRP A 247 11.74 25.62 -18.33
N GLU A 248 11.76 25.19 -19.58
CA GLU A 248 10.57 25.05 -20.42
C GLU A 248 9.62 24.00 -19.86
N LYS A 249 10.13 22.80 -19.58
CA LYS A 249 9.33 21.72 -18.98
C LYS A 249 8.84 22.07 -17.58
N PHE A 250 9.66 22.79 -16.80
CA PHE A 250 9.24 23.27 -15.50
C PHE A 250 8.06 24.24 -15.60
N LYS A 251 8.13 25.21 -16.49
CA LYS A 251 7.04 26.17 -16.74
C LYS A 251 5.78 25.49 -17.24
N GLU A 252 5.91 24.55 -18.18
CA GLU A 252 4.79 23.72 -18.66
C GLU A 252 4.08 22.99 -17.50
N LYS A 253 4.84 22.41 -16.58
CA LYS A 253 4.24 21.77 -15.41
C LYS A 253 3.58 22.78 -14.46
N ALA A 254 4.20 23.95 -14.29
CA ALA A 254 3.67 25.01 -13.43
C ALA A 254 2.35 25.63 -13.94
N GLU A 255 2.03 25.47 -15.22
CA GLU A 255 0.75 25.90 -15.81
C GLU A 255 -0.42 24.96 -15.47
N ASN A 256 -0.15 23.76 -14.94
CA ASN A 256 -1.21 22.84 -14.52
C ASN A 256 -1.92 23.37 -13.27
N PRO A 257 -3.23 23.66 -13.32
CA PRO A 257 -3.95 24.30 -12.20
C PRO A 257 -4.03 23.42 -10.94
N GLN A 258 -3.88 22.10 -11.08
CA GLN A 258 -3.85 21.19 -9.94
C GLN A 258 -2.48 21.17 -9.25
N LEU A 259 -1.42 21.60 -9.95
CA LEU A 259 -0.07 21.62 -9.38
C LEU A 259 0.13 22.89 -8.55
N ARG A 260 0.00 22.73 -7.22
CA ARG A 260 -0.04 23.85 -6.28
C ARG A 260 1.33 24.20 -5.70
N ALA A 261 2.26 23.25 -5.66
CA ALA A 261 3.59 23.46 -5.10
C ALA A 261 4.63 22.55 -5.74
N PHE A 262 5.88 23.05 -5.73
CA PHE A 262 7.07 22.23 -6.03
C PHE A 262 7.85 22.01 -4.73
N GLU A 263 8.29 20.78 -4.52
CA GLU A 263 9.16 20.39 -3.42
C GLU A 263 10.54 20.03 -3.97
N ILE A 264 11.59 20.66 -3.46
CA ILE A 264 12.96 20.34 -3.83
C ILE A 264 13.53 19.38 -2.79
N LYS A 265 13.91 18.18 -3.23
CA LYS A 265 14.55 17.17 -2.42
C LYS A 265 16.07 17.33 -2.48
N LEU A 266 16.66 17.84 -1.40
CA LEU A 266 18.09 18.15 -1.34
C LEU A 266 18.98 16.94 -1.15
N ALA A 267 18.47 15.88 -0.48
CA ALA A 267 19.19 14.65 -0.21
C ALA A 267 18.22 13.49 -0.02
N GLN A 268 18.76 12.27 -0.09
CA GLN A 268 17.99 11.06 0.23
C GLN A 268 18.85 10.06 1.00
N GLY A 269 18.18 9.23 1.82
CA GLY A 269 18.83 8.12 2.50
C GLY A 269 19.17 6.98 1.55
N ALA A 270 19.95 6.02 2.03
CA ALA A 270 20.26 4.82 1.28
C ALA A 270 19.00 4.02 0.96
N LYS A 271 18.89 3.53 -0.28
CA LYS A 271 17.86 2.59 -0.72
C LYS A 271 18.47 1.19 -0.78
N ILE A 272 17.78 0.20 -0.21
CA ILE A 272 18.23 -1.20 -0.19
C ILE A 272 18.27 -1.78 -1.61
N ARG A 273 17.37 -1.34 -2.50
CA ARG A 273 17.32 -1.75 -3.91
C ARG A 273 17.06 -0.54 -4.81
N GLY A 274 17.93 -0.34 -5.80
CA GLY A 274 17.70 0.53 -6.94
C GLY A 274 17.22 1.94 -6.57
N GLY A 275 18.02 2.71 -5.88
CA GLY A 275 17.81 4.14 -5.76
C GLY A 275 18.59 4.87 -6.82
N HIS A 276 18.01 5.94 -7.38
CA HIS A 276 18.78 6.86 -8.18
C HIS A 276 19.52 7.80 -7.23
N VAL A 277 20.81 7.59 -7.13
CA VAL A 277 21.73 8.45 -6.38
C VAL A 277 22.75 8.91 -7.43
N GLU A 278 22.76 10.18 -7.74
CA GLU A 278 23.83 10.84 -8.46
C GLU A 278 24.72 11.59 -7.49
#